data_b06ea79e240aaf3573233cc3630ba0e9
#
_entry.id   b06ea79e240aaf3573233cc3630ba0e9
#
_cell.length_a   1.000
_cell.length_b   1.000
_cell.length_c   1.000
_cell.angle_alpha   90.00
_cell.angle_beta   90.00
_cell.angle_gamma   90.00
#
_symmetry.space_group_name_H-M   'P 1'
#
loop_
_entity.id
_entity.type
_entity.pdbx_description
1 polymer ?
#
loop_
_entity_poly.entity_id
_entity_poly.type
_entity_poly.pdbx_seq_one_letter_code
_entity_poly.pdbx_strand_id
1 'polypeptide(L)'
;MHKHLLAAVLSLAVAMTGASALEAHAKTTFVTIGTGGITGVYYPTGGAIAKIVNAKKDKYDIRATVESTGASVFNINAIMAGDLEFGIAQADRQYQAYNGLSEWEGKPQKDLRAVSSGSRSRHLPPPKIPESRA
;
A
#
# COMPACT_ATOMS: atom_id res chain seq x y z
N MET A 1 -4.90 66.86 -2.86
CA MET A 1 -5.54 65.60 -3.32
C MET A 1 -4.55 64.48 -3.69
N HIS A 2 -3.36 64.74 -4.27
CA HIS A 2 -2.40 63.73 -4.71
C HIS A 2 -1.73 62.95 -3.56
N LYS A 3 -1.54 63.52 -2.37
CA LYS A 3 -0.88 62.87 -1.23
C LYS A 3 -1.71 61.69 -0.62
N HIS A 4 -3.02 61.80 -0.66
CA HIS A 4 -3.91 60.75 -0.13
C HIS A 4 -4.10 59.60 -1.11
N LEU A 5 -3.95 59.86 -2.42
CA LEU A 5 -3.99 58.83 -3.45
C LEU A 5 -2.76 57.89 -3.40
N LEU A 6 -1.57 58.46 -3.17
CA LEU A 6 -0.34 57.71 -3.04
C LEU A 6 -0.35 56.78 -1.80
N ALA A 7 -0.90 57.30 -0.68
CA ALA A 7 -1.02 56.49 0.54
C ALA A 7 -1.98 55.31 0.36
N ALA A 8 -3.08 55.50 -0.34
CA ALA A 8 -4.06 54.44 -0.61
C ALA A 8 -3.50 53.31 -1.53
N VAL A 9 -2.72 53.70 -2.54
CA VAL A 9 -2.09 52.71 -3.46
C VAL A 9 -1.00 51.90 -2.75
N LEU A 10 -0.20 52.52 -1.86
CA LEU A 10 0.83 51.85 -1.10
C LEU A 10 0.24 50.86 -0.08
N SER A 11 -0.90 51.18 0.54
CA SER A 11 -1.59 50.31 1.49
C SER A 11 -2.20 49.07 0.81
N LEU A 12 -2.67 49.21 -0.45
CA LEU A 12 -3.24 48.09 -1.21
C LEU A 12 -2.16 47.11 -1.69
N ALA A 13 -0.95 47.59 -1.99
CA ALA A 13 0.18 46.76 -2.42
C ALA A 13 0.71 45.88 -1.30
N VAL A 14 0.67 46.34 -0.03
CA VAL A 14 1.13 45.55 1.14
C VAL A 14 0.11 44.45 1.51
N ALA A 15 -1.19 44.65 1.25
CA ALA A 15 -2.23 43.66 1.51
C ALA A 15 -2.18 42.43 0.54
N MET A 16 -1.58 42.60 -0.64
CA MET A 16 -1.46 41.48 -1.62
C MET A 16 -0.28 40.53 -1.39
N THR A 17 0.67 40.91 -0.56
CA THR A 17 1.85 40.04 -0.29
C THR A 17 1.66 39.07 0.88
N GLY A 18 0.52 39.13 1.59
CA GLY A 18 0.20 38.26 2.73
C GLY A 18 -0.48 36.94 2.38
N ALA A 19 -0.81 36.67 1.10
CA ALA A 19 -1.48 35.46 0.66
C ALA A 19 -0.46 34.40 0.16
N SER A 20 0.54 34.12 0.97
CA SER A 20 1.55 33.13 0.59
C SER A 20 1.62 32.01 1.60
N ALA A 21 1.55 30.81 1.05
CA ALA A 21 1.88 29.54 1.68
C ALA A 21 0.90 29.09 2.78
N LEU A 22 -0.33 28.76 2.39
CA LEU A 22 -0.85 27.51 2.91
C LEU A 22 0.05 26.40 2.32
N GLU A 23 1.10 26.05 3.06
CA GLU A 23 1.78 24.78 2.82
C GLU A 23 0.68 23.73 2.96
N ALA A 24 0.27 23.16 1.84
CA ALA A 24 -0.56 21.98 1.84
C ALA A 24 0.27 20.89 2.52
N HIS A 25 0.10 20.74 3.84
CA HIS A 25 0.64 19.61 4.55
C HIS A 25 0.06 18.39 3.87
N ALA A 26 0.90 17.67 3.14
CA ALA A 26 0.51 16.42 2.51
C ALA A 26 -0.06 15.53 3.62
N LYS A 27 -1.29 15.08 3.46
CA LYS A 27 -1.98 14.26 4.45
C LYS A 27 -1.21 12.94 4.58
N THR A 28 -0.70 12.64 5.77
CA THR A 28 -0.02 11.36 6.03
C THR A 28 -0.89 10.20 5.61
N THR A 29 -0.35 9.35 4.74
CA THR A 29 -1.00 8.12 4.30
C THR A 29 -0.67 7.00 5.29
N PHE A 30 -1.69 6.39 5.84
CA PHE A 30 -1.54 5.21 6.70
C PHE A 30 -1.74 3.97 5.85
N VAL A 31 -0.86 2.98 6.04
CA VAL A 31 -0.93 1.69 5.36
C VAL A 31 -0.83 0.56 6.38
N THR A 32 -1.67 -0.44 6.25
CA THR A 32 -1.70 -1.63 7.10
C THR A 32 -1.17 -2.82 6.32
N ILE A 33 -0.27 -3.59 6.92
CA ILE A 33 0.29 -4.80 6.34
C ILE A 33 -0.29 -5.99 7.09
N GLY A 34 -1.19 -6.72 6.46
CA GLY A 34 -1.71 -7.98 6.97
C GLY A 34 -0.61 -9.05 6.97
N THR A 35 -0.48 -9.77 8.08
CA THR A 35 0.62 -10.72 8.26
C THR A 35 0.09 -12.14 8.49
N GLY A 36 0.21 -12.66 9.67
CA GLY A 36 -0.24 -13.96 10.15
C GLY A 36 -0.18 -13.96 11.67
N GLY A 37 -0.26 -15.11 12.30
CA GLY A 37 -0.13 -15.24 13.75
C GLY A 37 1.18 -14.63 14.26
N ILE A 38 1.15 -14.03 15.45
CA ILE A 38 2.29 -13.31 16.05
C ILE A 38 3.53 -14.17 16.26
N THR A 39 3.34 -15.49 16.39
CA THR A 39 4.43 -16.48 16.54
C THR A 39 4.96 -16.99 15.21
N GLY A 40 4.33 -16.64 14.09
CA GLY A 40 4.72 -17.05 12.75
C GLY A 40 5.74 -16.09 12.11
N VAL A 41 6.30 -16.52 10.98
CA VAL A 41 7.34 -15.74 10.27
C VAL A 41 6.80 -14.48 9.60
N TYR A 42 5.51 -14.41 9.28
CA TYR A 42 4.93 -13.26 8.57
C TYR A 42 4.88 -12.01 9.45
N TYR A 43 4.57 -12.16 10.74
CA TYR A 43 4.46 -11.02 11.63
C TYR A 43 5.80 -10.27 11.80
N PRO A 44 6.92 -10.92 12.17
CA PRO A 44 8.21 -10.22 12.21
C PRO A 44 8.68 -9.71 10.85
N THR A 45 8.33 -10.40 9.75
CA THR A 45 8.64 -9.93 8.39
C THR A 45 7.89 -8.63 8.07
N GLY A 46 6.59 -8.58 8.34
CA GLY A 46 5.79 -7.36 8.19
C GLY A 46 6.32 -6.22 9.05
N GLY A 47 6.71 -6.52 10.30
CA GLY A 47 7.34 -5.56 11.21
C GLY A 47 8.64 -4.96 10.65
N ALA A 48 9.49 -5.79 10.04
CA ALA A 48 10.71 -5.32 9.38
C ALA A 48 10.41 -4.41 8.19
N ILE A 49 9.42 -4.76 7.36
CA ILE A 49 8.98 -3.93 6.23
C ILE A 49 8.43 -2.60 6.74
N ALA A 50 7.54 -2.61 7.73
CA ALA A 50 6.98 -1.40 8.32
C ALA A 50 8.08 -0.49 8.90
N LYS A 51 9.09 -1.06 9.56
CA LYS A 51 10.25 -0.30 10.07
C LYS A 51 11.02 0.41 8.95
N ILE A 52 11.25 -0.27 7.81
CA ILE A 52 11.96 0.31 6.65
C ILE A 52 11.13 1.46 6.04
N VAL A 53 9.82 1.28 5.88
CA VAL A 53 8.91 2.31 5.36
C VAL A 53 8.89 3.51 6.30
N ASN A 54 8.69 3.28 7.61
CA ASN A 54 8.60 4.33 8.61
C ASN A 54 9.91 5.11 8.80
N ALA A 55 11.07 4.52 8.51
CA ALA A 55 12.34 5.23 8.51
C ALA A 55 12.41 6.33 7.43
N LYS A 56 11.51 6.31 6.48
CA LYS A 56 11.42 7.31 5.39
C LYS A 56 10.11 8.11 5.44
N LYS A 57 9.40 8.09 6.57
CA LYS A 57 8.10 8.75 6.75
C LYS A 57 8.13 10.24 6.39
N ASP A 58 9.19 10.95 6.79
CA ASP A 58 9.32 12.39 6.57
C ASP A 58 9.55 12.76 5.08
N LYS A 59 9.94 11.77 4.26
CA LYS A 59 10.13 11.95 2.81
C LYS A 59 8.88 11.64 2.01
N TYR A 60 8.10 10.64 2.44
CA TYR A 60 6.99 10.11 1.65
C TYR A 60 5.61 10.31 2.30
N ASP A 61 5.55 10.83 3.52
CA ASP A 61 4.33 10.97 4.31
C ASP A 61 3.52 9.68 4.42
N ILE A 62 4.24 8.53 4.54
CA ILE A 62 3.64 7.22 4.70
C ILE A 62 3.98 6.67 6.08
N ARG A 63 2.97 6.15 6.78
CA ARG A 63 3.12 5.39 8.02
C ARG A 63 2.58 3.98 7.83
N ALA A 64 3.45 2.98 8.05
CA ALA A 64 3.09 1.57 7.96
C ALA A 64 2.90 0.97 9.35
N THR A 65 1.84 0.18 9.49
CA THR A 65 1.54 -0.66 10.66
C THR A 65 1.42 -2.11 10.23
N VAL A 66 1.50 -3.04 11.19
CA VAL A 66 1.29 -4.46 10.94
C VAL A 66 0.09 -4.96 11.70
N GLU A 67 -0.64 -5.87 11.09
CA GLU A 67 -1.78 -6.54 11.70
C GLU A 67 -1.55 -8.06 11.71
N SER A 68 -1.85 -8.68 12.84
CA SER A 68 -1.90 -10.13 12.97
C SER A 68 -3.22 -10.64 12.38
N THR A 69 -3.13 -11.54 11.41
CA THR A 69 -4.28 -11.99 10.63
C THR A 69 -4.32 -13.52 10.50
N GLY A 70 -5.33 -14.01 9.77
CA GLY A 70 -5.44 -15.41 9.33
C GLY A 70 -4.49 -15.80 8.18
N ALA A 71 -3.46 -15.02 7.91
CA ALA A 71 -2.45 -15.24 6.86
C ALA A 71 -2.99 -15.17 5.41
N SER A 72 -2.41 -15.96 4.49
CA SER A 72 -2.49 -15.75 3.04
C SER A 72 -3.89 -15.53 2.48
N VAL A 73 -4.84 -16.43 2.77
CA VAL A 73 -6.21 -16.35 2.22
C VAL A 73 -6.95 -15.14 2.79
N PHE A 74 -6.84 -14.93 4.10
CA PHE A 74 -7.41 -13.76 4.75
C PHE A 74 -6.85 -12.46 4.15
N ASN A 75 -5.51 -12.36 4.06
CA ASN A 75 -4.87 -11.15 3.56
C ASN A 75 -5.28 -10.82 2.13
N ILE A 76 -5.33 -11.82 1.25
CA ILE A 76 -5.77 -11.63 -0.14
C ILE A 76 -7.21 -11.11 -0.18
N ASN A 77 -8.12 -11.75 0.57
CA ASN A 77 -9.52 -11.35 0.60
C ASN A 77 -9.70 -9.94 1.19
N ALA A 78 -8.98 -9.61 2.25
CA ALA A 78 -9.04 -8.28 2.89
C ALA A 78 -8.48 -7.18 1.96
N ILE A 79 -7.42 -7.46 1.21
CA ILE A 79 -6.91 -6.52 0.19
C ILE A 79 -7.97 -6.30 -0.91
N MET A 80 -8.59 -7.37 -1.40
CA MET A 80 -9.60 -7.26 -2.46
C MET A 80 -10.89 -6.59 -1.98
N ALA A 81 -11.18 -6.65 -0.68
CA ALA A 81 -12.29 -5.92 -0.06
C ALA A 81 -11.95 -4.44 0.25
N GLY A 82 -10.67 -4.06 0.23
CA GLY A 82 -10.21 -2.72 0.59
C GLY A 82 -9.99 -2.51 2.09
N ASP A 83 -9.95 -3.60 2.86
CA ASP A 83 -9.74 -3.56 4.32
C ASP A 83 -8.24 -3.52 4.69
N LEU A 84 -7.37 -3.96 3.77
CA LEU A 84 -5.91 -3.89 3.90
C LEU A 84 -5.29 -3.31 2.63
N GLU A 85 -4.25 -2.49 2.79
CA GLU A 85 -3.47 -1.98 1.66
C GLU A 85 -2.44 -3.00 1.17
N PHE A 86 -1.85 -3.76 2.10
CA PHE A 86 -0.84 -4.78 1.81
C PHE A 86 -1.06 -6.03 2.64
N GLY A 87 -0.52 -7.15 2.16
CA GLY A 87 -0.54 -8.39 2.92
C GLY A 87 0.58 -9.34 2.49
N ILE A 88 1.05 -10.14 3.43
CA ILE A 88 2.00 -11.20 3.15
C ILE A 88 1.21 -12.46 2.82
N ALA A 89 1.51 -13.04 1.67
CA ALA A 89 0.87 -14.25 1.19
C ALA A 89 1.88 -15.22 0.57
N GLN A 90 1.57 -16.50 0.60
CA GLN A 90 2.30 -17.53 -0.13
C GLN A 90 2.09 -17.36 -1.64
N ALA A 91 3.12 -17.63 -2.41
CA ALA A 91 3.10 -17.45 -3.86
C ALA A 91 2.05 -18.34 -4.56
N ASP A 92 1.85 -19.56 -4.05
CA ASP A 92 0.81 -20.47 -4.55
C ASP A 92 -0.61 -19.93 -4.29
N ARG A 93 -0.87 -19.33 -3.12
CA ARG A 93 -2.16 -18.71 -2.80
C ARG A 93 -2.42 -17.48 -3.66
N GLN A 94 -1.39 -16.66 -3.90
CA GLN A 94 -1.51 -15.54 -4.82
C GLN A 94 -1.82 -16.00 -6.25
N TYR A 95 -1.15 -17.05 -6.71
CA TYR A 95 -1.42 -17.66 -8.02
C TYR A 95 -2.86 -18.18 -8.13
N GLN A 96 -3.33 -18.92 -7.13
CA GLN A 96 -4.69 -19.44 -7.08
C GLN A 96 -5.72 -18.31 -7.10
N ALA A 97 -5.55 -17.29 -6.28
CA ALA A 97 -6.43 -16.14 -6.25
C ALA A 97 -6.50 -15.43 -7.60
N TYR A 98 -5.34 -15.12 -8.17
CA TYR A 98 -5.27 -14.42 -9.46
C TYR A 98 -5.93 -15.20 -10.61
N ASN A 99 -5.86 -16.54 -10.58
CA ASN A 99 -6.43 -17.39 -11.62
C ASN A 99 -7.83 -17.94 -11.28
N GLY A 100 -8.40 -17.60 -10.13
CA GLY A 100 -9.73 -18.08 -9.75
C GLY A 100 -9.76 -19.57 -9.46
N LEU A 101 -8.78 -20.06 -8.73
CA LEU A 101 -8.63 -21.47 -8.36
C LEU A 101 -8.81 -21.63 -6.84
N SER A 102 -9.09 -22.87 -6.40
CA SER A 102 -9.24 -23.22 -4.98
C SER A 102 -10.32 -22.37 -4.30
N GLU A 103 -10.00 -21.65 -3.26
CA GLU A 103 -10.93 -20.78 -2.51
C GLU A 103 -11.56 -19.67 -3.39
N TRP A 104 -10.96 -19.37 -4.53
CA TRP A 104 -11.45 -18.35 -5.48
C TRP A 104 -12.00 -18.95 -6.76
N GLU A 105 -12.44 -20.23 -6.75
CA GLU A 105 -12.95 -20.89 -7.93
C GLU A 105 -14.07 -20.08 -8.62
N GLY A 106 -13.88 -19.84 -9.92
CA GLY A 106 -14.80 -19.03 -10.72
C GLY A 106 -14.78 -17.52 -10.42
N LYS A 107 -13.95 -17.06 -9.48
CA LYS A 107 -13.85 -15.64 -9.05
C LYS A 107 -12.40 -15.17 -9.06
N PRO A 108 -11.74 -15.04 -10.21
CA PRO A 108 -10.34 -14.63 -10.28
C PRO A 108 -10.13 -13.20 -9.76
N GLN A 109 -9.12 -13.02 -8.94
CA GLN A 109 -8.78 -11.73 -8.32
C GLN A 109 -7.77 -10.98 -9.19
N LYS A 110 -8.22 -10.44 -10.33
CA LYS A 110 -7.34 -9.86 -11.36
C LYS A 110 -6.72 -8.52 -10.97
N ASP A 111 -7.23 -7.85 -9.96
CA ASP A 111 -6.67 -6.60 -9.44
C ASP A 111 -5.57 -6.82 -8.41
N LEU A 112 -5.36 -8.06 -7.96
CA LEU A 112 -4.27 -8.41 -7.06
C LEU A 112 -2.91 -8.13 -7.72
N ARG A 113 -2.00 -7.50 -6.98
CA ARG A 113 -0.64 -7.15 -7.45
C ARG A 113 0.42 -7.67 -6.48
N ALA A 114 1.50 -8.20 -7.04
CA ALA A 114 2.70 -8.52 -6.26
C ALA A 114 3.61 -7.30 -6.20
N VAL A 115 4.04 -6.92 -5.00
CA VAL A 115 4.98 -5.82 -4.78
C VAL A 115 6.42 -6.36 -4.72
N SER A 116 6.63 -7.47 -4.00
CA SER A 116 7.93 -8.10 -3.83
C SER A 116 7.77 -9.58 -3.54
N SER A 117 8.77 -10.38 -3.91
CA SER A 117 8.86 -11.78 -3.52
C SER A 117 10.11 -11.98 -2.68
N GLY A 118 9.96 -12.58 -1.48
CA GLY A 118 11.08 -12.92 -0.59
C GLY A 118 11.89 -14.14 -1.06
N SER A 119 11.44 -14.82 -2.10
CA SER A 119 12.14 -15.95 -2.72
C SER A 119 13.00 -15.44 -3.87
N ARG A 120 14.27 -15.85 -3.92
CA ARG A 120 15.00 -15.86 -5.19
C ARG A 120 14.25 -16.83 -6.09
N SER A 121 13.46 -16.33 -7.00
CA SER A 121 12.82 -17.14 -8.03
C SER A 121 13.93 -17.86 -8.82
N ARG A 122 14.28 -19.09 -8.43
CA ARG A 122 14.63 -20.04 -9.46
C ARG A 122 13.35 -20.17 -10.27
N HIS A 123 13.42 -19.79 -11.52
CA HIS A 123 12.36 -19.95 -12.51
C HIS A 123 11.94 -21.44 -12.51
N LEU A 124 10.97 -21.79 -11.68
CA LEU A 124 10.33 -23.10 -11.78
C LEU A 124 9.41 -22.99 -12.98
N PRO A 125 9.56 -23.85 -13.99
CA PRO A 125 8.60 -23.91 -15.08
C PRO A 125 7.21 -24.19 -14.48
N PRO A 126 6.13 -23.69 -15.11
CA PRO A 126 4.79 -23.96 -14.62
C PRO A 126 4.58 -25.47 -14.49
N PRO A 127 3.89 -25.94 -13.42
CA PRO A 127 3.58 -27.35 -13.27
C PRO A 127 2.85 -27.84 -14.53
N LYS A 128 3.39 -28.90 -15.12
CA LYS A 128 2.68 -29.57 -16.23
C LYS A 128 1.39 -30.13 -15.67
N ILE A 129 0.28 -29.58 -16.14
CA ILE A 129 -1.05 -30.14 -15.86
C ILE A 129 -1.07 -31.52 -16.52
N PRO A 130 -1.38 -32.61 -15.78
CA PRO A 130 -1.55 -33.91 -16.42
C PRO A 130 -2.73 -33.79 -17.41
N GLU A 131 -2.47 -34.11 -18.67
CA GLU A 131 -3.55 -34.26 -19.63
C GLU A 131 -4.50 -35.36 -19.12
N SER A 132 -5.77 -35.01 -18.90
CA SER A 132 -6.78 -35.97 -18.54
C SER A 132 -6.87 -36.99 -19.68
N ARG A 133 -6.49 -38.22 -19.39
CA ARG A 133 -6.79 -39.32 -20.32
C ARG A 133 -8.31 -39.42 -20.52
N ALA A 134 -8.74 -39.11 -21.74
CA ALA A 134 -10.07 -39.43 -22.22
C ALA A 134 -10.21 -40.95 -22.33
#